data_27454ce78ccf91d96be5fa4d0e801b8e
#
_entry.id   27454ce78ccf91d96be5fa4d0e801b8e
#
_cell.length_a   1.000
_cell.length_b   1.000
_cell.length_c   1.000
_cell.angle_alpha   90.00
_cell.angle_beta   90.00
_cell.angle_gamma   90.00
#
_symmetry.space_group_name_H-M   'P 1'
#
loop_
_entity.id
_entity.type
_entity.pdbx_description
1 polymer ?
#
loop_
_entity_poly.entity_id
_entity_poly.type
_entity_poly.pdbx_seq_one_letter_code
_entity_poly.pdbx_strand_id
1 'polypeptide(L)'
;MIAETILMQLGGRRFVAFTGSKQLTDMGNGLRMNLARNKTSANRLDIIYDGGADLYNLRFYRKTFSKKTFEVKVKDIAKYEGIYFDQLQSLFTEVTGLRTHF
;
A
#
# COMPACT_ATOMS: atom_id res chain seq x y z
N MET A 1 -13.51 5.65 9.90
CA MET A 1 -12.15 5.23 10.28
C MET A 1 -11.20 5.47 9.12
N ILE A 2 -9.95 5.81 9.41
CA ILE A 2 -8.98 6.21 8.37
C ILE A 2 -8.69 5.07 7.40
N ALA A 3 -8.46 3.85 7.91
CA ALA A 3 -8.17 2.70 7.05
C ALA A 3 -9.30 2.40 6.07
N GLU A 4 -10.53 2.44 6.51
CA GLU A 4 -11.69 2.22 5.65
C GLU A 4 -11.82 3.30 4.58
N THR A 5 -11.57 4.54 4.95
CA THR A 5 -11.60 5.67 4.01
C THR A 5 -10.54 5.48 2.93
N ILE A 6 -9.32 5.09 3.30
CA ILE A 6 -8.24 4.83 2.35
C ILE A 6 -8.65 3.70 1.40
N LEU A 7 -9.19 2.61 1.93
CA LEU A 7 -9.61 1.47 1.11
C LEU A 7 -10.69 1.89 0.11
N MET A 8 -11.66 2.68 0.54
CA MET A 8 -12.70 3.21 -0.35
C MET A 8 -12.12 4.08 -1.46
N GLN A 9 -11.14 4.91 -1.13
CA GLN A 9 -10.48 5.78 -2.10
C GLN A 9 -9.64 5.00 -3.11
N LEU A 10 -9.14 3.82 -2.72
CA LEU A 10 -8.43 2.91 -3.64
C LEU A 10 -9.38 2.14 -4.55
N GLY A 11 -10.65 2.05 -4.21
CA GLY A 11 -11.63 1.35 -5.01
C GLY A 11 -12.41 0.26 -4.27
N GLY A 12 -12.18 0.10 -2.96
CA GLY A 12 -12.92 -0.84 -2.13
C GLY A 12 -12.70 -2.29 -2.57
N ARG A 13 -13.78 -3.05 -2.69
CA ARG A 13 -13.73 -4.46 -3.08
C ARG A 13 -13.11 -4.69 -4.45
N ARG A 14 -13.35 -3.78 -5.40
CA ARG A 14 -12.76 -3.88 -6.73
C ARG A 14 -11.24 -3.79 -6.66
N PHE A 15 -10.72 -2.88 -5.85
CA PHE A 15 -9.29 -2.76 -5.64
C PHE A 15 -8.71 -4.09 -5.16
N VAL A 16 -9.31 -4.69 -4.13
CA VAL A 16 -8.83 -5.97 -3.57
C VAL A 16 -8.90 -7.08 -4.63
N ALA A 17 -10.01 -7.16 -5.37
CA ALA A 17 -10.22 -8.19 -6.38
C ALA A 17 -9.22 -8.07 -7.54
N PHE A 18 -9.02 -6.86 -8.06
CA PHE A 18 -8.16 -6.65 -9.23
C PHE A 18 -6.67 -6.69 -8.90
N THR A 19 -6.28 -6.26 -7.71
CA THR A 19 -4.86 -6.20 -7.35
C THR A 19 -4.36 -7.43 -6.61
N GLY A 20 -5.27 -8.26 -6.08
CA GLY A 20 -4.90 -9.41 -5.26
C GLY A 20 -4.30 -9.03 -3.92
N SER A 21 -4.53 -7.81 -3.43
CA SER A 21 -4.04 -7.35 -2.15
C SER A 21 -4.64 -8.18 -1.01
N LYS A 22 -3.84 -8.47 0.01
CA LYS A 22 -4.23 -9.34 1.13
C LYS A 22 -3.84 -8.73 2.47
N GLN A 23 -4.43 -9.26 3.54
CA GLN A 23 -4.11 -8.92 4.93
C GLN A 23 -4.15 -7.41 5.16
N LEU A 24 -5.25 -6.80 4.73
CA LEU A 24 -5.49 -5.38 4.96
C LEU A 24 -5.60 -5.14 6.46
N THR A 25 -4.72 -4.28 6.99
CA THR A 25 -4.59 -4.04 8.42
C THR A 25 -4.81 -2.57 8.72
N ASP A 26 -5.70 -2.29 9.66
CA ASP A 26 -5.94 -0.94 10.19
C ASP A 26 -4.79 -0.57 11.14
N MET A 27 -4.05 0.49 10.78
CA MET A 27 -2.93 0.98 11.57
C MET A 27 -3.32 2.14 12.50
N GLY A 28 -4.61 2.46 12.58
CA GLY A 28 -5.10 3.64 13.29
C GLY A 28 -5.02 4.90 12.45
N ASN A 29 -3.83 5.26 11.98
CA ASN A 29 -3.61 6.43 11.12
C ASN A 29 -3.41 6.07 9.66
N GLY A 30 -3.63 4.82 9.27
CA GLY A 30 -3.42 4.39 7.90
C GLY A 30 -3.81 2.95 7.65
N LEU A 31 -3.45 2.46 6.49
CA LEU A 31 -3.76 1.13 6.01
C LEU A 31 -2.48 0.43 5.56
N ARG A 32 -2.29 -0.80 6.04
CA ARG A 32 -1.20 -1.67 5.62
C ARG A 32 -1.77 -2.84 4.84
N MET A 33 -1.07 -3.28 3.81
CA MET A 33 -1.49 -4.44 3.03
C MET A 33 -0.31 -5.23 2.51
N ASN A 34 -0.57 -6.52 2.23
CA ASN A 34 0.35 -7.35 1.47
C ASN A 34 0.02 -7.22 -0.01
N LEU A 35 1.04 -7.03 -0.83
CA LEU A 35 0.89 -6.88 -2.27
C LEU A 35 1.01 -8.24 -2.95
N ALA A 36 0.19 -8.46 -3.98
CA ALA A 36 0.40 -9.55 -4.90
C ALA A 36 1.66 -9.31 -5.74
N ARG A 37 2.10 -10.33 -6.44
CA ARG A 37 3.21 -10.21 -7.38
C ARG A 37 2.94 -9.06 -8.35
N ASN A 38 3.92 -8.19 -8.52
CA ASN A 38 3.78 -6.98 -9.33
C ASN A 38 5.11 -6.70 -10.04
N LYS A 39 5.18 -5.60 -10.79
CA LYS A 39 6.39 -5.29 -11.58
C LYS A 39 7.57 -4.85 -10.72
N THR A 40 7.37 -4.60 -9.42
CA THR A 40 8.44 -4.28 -8.47
C THR A 40 8.72 -5.49 -7.59
N SER A 41 9.74 -5.38 -6.74
CA SER A 41 10.01 -6.38 -5.71
C SER A 41 9.25 -6.11 -4.40
N ALA A 42 8.47 -5.03 -4.34
CA ALA A 42 7.69 -4.69 -3.15
C ALA A 42 6.62 -5.76 -2.88
N ASN A 43 6.48 -6.16 -1.61
CA ASN A 43 5.44 -7.09 -1.18
C ASN A 43 4.57 -6.52 -0.07
N ARG A 44 4.82 -5.26 0.32
CA ARG A 44 4.05 -4.54 1.35
C ARG A 44 3.83 -3.10 0.91
N LEU A 45 2.71 -2.54 1.36
CA LEU A 45 2.39 -1.12 1.17
C LEU A 45 1.80 -0.57 2.46
N ASP A 46 2.35 0.54 2.94
CA ASP A 46 1.77 1.33 4.01
C ASP A 46 1.29 2.66 3.44
N ILE A 47 0.03 3.00 3.69
CA ILE A 47 -0.55 4.29 3.34
C ILE A 47 -0.93 4.98 4.65
N ILE A 48 -0.23 6.05 4.98
CA ILE A 48 -0.41 6.78 6.24
C ILE A 48 -1.05 8.13 5.96
N TYR A 49 -2.08 8.45 6.73
CA TYR A 49 -2.76 9.74 6.63
C TYR A 49 -2.05 10.78 7.50
N ASP A 50 -1.66 11.89 6.88
CA ASP A 50 -1.15 13.07 7.58
C ASP A 50 -2.31 14.04 7.78
N GLY A 51 -2.88 14.04 8.99
CA GLY A 51 -4.05 14.86 9.31
C GLY A 51 -3.78 16.35 9.29
N GLY A 52 -2.54 16.76 9.55
CA GLY A 52 -2.18 18.18 9.53
C GLY A 52 -2.19 18.77 8.13
N ALA A 53 -1.81 17.98 7.13
CA ALA A 53 -1.77 18.40 5.73
C ALA A 53 -2.95 17.90 4.91
N ASP A 54 -3.75 16.96 5.45
CA ASP A 54 -4.84 16.27 4.75
C ASP A 54 -4.34 15.57 3.48
N LEU A 55 -3.19 14.92 3.60
CA LEU A 55 -2.50 14.21 2.52
C LEU A 55 -2.07 12.83 3.00
N TYR A 56 -1.62 12.01 2.07
CA TYR A 56 -1.16 10.66 2.37
C TYR A 56 0.32 10.50 2.07
N ASN A 57 0.98 9.66 2.87
CA ASN A 57 2.35 9.21 2.63
C ASN A 57 2.30 7.71 2.34
N LEU A 58 2.94 7.30 1.25
CA LEU A 58 2.96 5.91 0.81
C LEU A 58 4.38 5.36 0.89
N ARG A 59 4.47 4.12 1.36
CA ARG A 59 5.75 3.39 1.41
C ARG A 59 5.52 2.01 0.83
N PHE A 60 6.16 1.76 -0.31
CA PHE A 60 6.24 0.43 -0.92
C PHE A 60 7.55 -0.19 -0.49
N TYR A 61 7.50 -1.37 0.10
CA TYR A 61 8.71 -1.99 0.63
C TYR A 61 8.64 -3.51 0.50
N ARG A 62 9.80 -4.13 0.65
CA ARG A 62 9.91 -5.58 0.70
C ARG A 62 10.26 -6.00 2.09
N LYS A 63 9.44 -6.87 2.67
CA LYS A 63 9.67 -7.49 3.97
C LYS A 63 9.88 -8.97 3.75
N THR A 64 11.04 -9.47 4.18
CA THR A 64 11.37 -10.88 4.05
C THR A 64 11.83 -11.42 5.40
N PHE A 65 11.60 -12.72 5.61
CA PHE A 65 12.01 -13.42 6.81
C PHE A 65 12.94 -14.56 6.41
N SER A 66 14.11 -14.62 7.05
CA SER A 66 15.07 -15.69 6.83
C SER A 66 14.92 -16.76 7.92
N LYS A 67 14.54 -17.96 7.54
CA LYS A 67 14.43 -19.10 8.48
C LYS A 67 15.80 -19.56 9.00
N LYS A 68 16.87 -19.29 8.24
CA LYS A 68 18.23 -19.66 8.63
C LYS A 68 18.75 -18.80 9.77
N THR A 69 18.53 -17.49 9.70
CA THR A 69 19.05 -16.52 10.68
C THR A 69 17.97 -16.01 11.61
N PHE A 70 16.70 -16.31 11.38
CA PHE A 70 15.53 -15.77 12.08
C PHE A 70 15.49 -14.24 12.06
N GLU A 71 16.03 -13.65 10.98
CA GLU A 71 16.05 -12.21 10.81
C GLU A 71 14.92 -11.74 9.88
N VAL A 72 14.33 -10.60 10.22
CA VAL A 72 13.41 -9.87 9.35
C VAL A 72 14.20 -8.79 8.64
N LYS A 73 14.15 -8.77 7.31
CA LYS A 73 14.77 -7.72 6.51
C LYS A 73 13.69 -6.88 5.87
N VAL A 74 13.87 -5.55 5.90
CA VAL A 74 12.97 -4.59 5.29
C VAL A 74 13.78 -3.70 4.35
N LYS A 75 13.34 -3.63 3.09
CA LYS A 75 13.98 -2.79 2.08
C LYS A 75 12.94 -1.87 1.46
N ASP A 76 13.16 -0.56 1.55
CA ASP A 76 12.29 0.41 0.89
C ASP A 76 12.48 0.34 -0.62
N ILE A 77 11.39 0.23 -1.34
CA ILE A 77 11.39 0.19 -2.81
C ILE A 77 11.02 1.57 -3.36
N ALA A 78 9.99 2.19 -2.81
CA ALA A 78 9.55 3.53 -3.21
C ALA A 78 8.82 4.20 -2.07
N LYS A 79 9.03 5.50 -1.91
CA LYS A 79 8.36 6.33 -0.93
C LYS A 79 7.80 7.56 -1.60
N TYR A 80 6.59 7.94 -1.22
CA TYR A 80 5.92 9.12 -1.74
C TYR A 80 5.29 9.88 -0.59
N GLU A 81 5.44 11.19 -0.58
CA GLU A 81 4.87 12.07 0.44
C GLU A 81 3.92 13.07 -0.21
N GLY A 82 2.93 13.52 0.56
CA GLY A 82 2.04 14.58 0.12
C GLY A 82 1.13 14.19 -1.04
N ILE A 83 0.60 12.98 -1.02
CA ILE A 83 -0.25 12.46 -2.08
C ILE A 83 -1.72 12.74 -1.76
N TYR A 84 -2.45 13.32 -2.71
CA TYR A 84 -3.88 13.56 -2.58
C TYR A 84 -4.69 12.29 -2.72
N PHE A 85 -5.88 12.26 -2.11
CA PHE A 85 -6.73 11.07 -2.12
C PHE A 85 -7.09 10.58 -3.53
N ASP A 86 -7.26 11.51 -4.48
CA ASP A 86 -7.62 11.18 -5.85
C ASP A 86 -6.43 10.70 -6.69
N GLN A 87 -5.24 10.71 -6.14
CA GLN A 87 -4.02 10.22 -6.78
C GLN A 87 -3.65 8.81 -6.34
N LEU A 88 -4.31 8.26 -5.32
CA LEU A 88 -3.92 6.97 -4.73
C LEU A 88 -3.99 5.83 -5.75
N GLN A 89 -5.08 5.73 -6.51
CA GLN A 89 -5.25 4.66 -7.51
C GLN A 89 -4.21 4.73 -8.61
N SER A 90 -4.01 5.90 -9.20
CA SER A 90 -3.05 6.05 -10.29
C SER A 90 -1.62 5.83 -9.83
N LEU A 91 -1.25 6.29 -8.65
CA LEU A 91 0.08 6.05 -8.10
C LEU A 91 0.31 4.57 -7.82
N PHE A 92 -0.68 3.90 -7.24
CA PHE A 92 -0.60 2.46 -7.01
C PHE A 92 -0.34 1.70 -8.31
N THR A 93 -1.12 2.00 -9.35
CA THR A 93 -0.98 1.37 -10.66
C THR A 93 0.36 1.70 -11.31
N GLU A 94 0.81 2.94 -11.21
CA GLU A 94 2.09 3.37 -11.77
C GLU A 94 3.25 2.62 -11.15
N VAL A 95 3.25 2.45 -9.83
CA VAL A 95 4.33 1.76 -9.12
C VAL A 95 4.28 0.26 -9.35
N THR A 96 3.12 -0.37 -9.18
CA THR A 96 2.99 -1.83 -9.19
C THR A 96 2.68 -2.42 -10.55
N GLY A 97 2.11 -1.65 -11.45
CA GLY A 97 1.58 -2.16 -12.73
C GLY A 97 0.24 -2.88 -12.59
N LEU A 98 -0.31 -2.99 -11.38
CA LEU A 98 -1.57 -3.65 -11.14
C LEU A 98 -2.73 -2.66 -11.30
N ARG A 99 -3.78 -3.09 -12.01
CA ARG A 99 -4.97 -2.25 -12.18
C ARG A 99 -5.86 -2.32 -10.95
N THR A 100 -6.39 -1.18 -10.53
CA THR A 100 -7.31 -1.07 -9.39
C THR A 100 -8.77 -1.21 -9.81
N HIS A 101 -9.04 -1.09 -11.09
CA HIS A 101 -10.40 -1.14 -11.65
C HIS A 101 -10.31 -1.50 -13.13
N PHE A 102 -11.47 -1.76 -13.69
CA PHE A 102 -11.59 -2.03 -15.12
C PHE A 102 -11.27 -0.78 -15.93
#